data_81de661bea8b98dac70c0586fa289c2a
#
_entry.id   81de661bea8b98dac70c0586fa289c2a
#
_cell.length_a   1.000
_cell.length_b   1.000
_cell.length_c   1.000
_cell.angle_alpha   90.00
_cell.angle_beta   90.00
_cell.angle_gamma   90.00
#
_symmetry.space_group_name_H-M   'P 1'
#
loop_
_entity.id
_entity.type
_entity.pdbx_description
1 polymer ?
#
loop_
_entity_poly.entity_id
_entity_poly.type
_entity_poly.pdbx_seq_one_letter_code
_entity_poly.pdbx_strand_id
1 'polypeptide(L)'
;MFLDNAVPHLHMNSSKSEGPKSSLGKTQMMVLAVTIHNIPEGMAVGVVYAGYLLGNSQITLMGALALSIGIAIQNFPEGAIISMPLHAQGEKKGKACWYGILSGAVEPVAAAFTILLSKFIVPAMPYLLSFAAGAMIYVVIEELIPEMSEGKHSNIGTIAFAVGFSIMMTLDVVLGLSLIHISEPTRRS
;
A
#
# COMPACT_ATOMS: atom_id res chain seq x y z
N MET A 1 4.27 12.41 -14.34
CA MET A 1 4.76 13.82 -14.44
C MET A 1 4.93 14.52 -13.09
N PHE A 2 3.92 14.61 -12.20
CA PHE A 2 4.16 15.26 -10.90
C PHE A 2 5.08 14.43 -10.00
N LEU A 3 4.84 13.13 -9.91
CA LEU A 3 5.67 12.19 -9.15
C LEU A 3 7.08 12.07 -9.75
N ASP A 4 7.22 12.09 -11.08
CA ASP A 4 8.53 12.06 -11.76
C ASP A 4 9.44 13.22 -11.31
N ASN A 5 8.84 14.38 -11.01
CA ASN A 5 9.57 15.55 -10.56
C ASN A 5 9.68 15.65 -9.02
N ALA A 6 8.86 14.92 -8.29
CA ALA A 6 8.78 15.01 -6.83
C ALA A 6 9.54 13.88 -6.12
N VAL A 7 9.61 12.70 -6.73
CA VAL A 7 10.28 11.51 -6.15
C VAL A 7 11.46 11.12 -7.04
N PRO A 8 12.67 10.96 -6.49
CA PRO A 8 13.81 10.44 -7.25
C PRO A 8 13.53 9.00 -7.70
N HIS A 9 13.61 8.72 -9.00
CA HIS A 9 13.46 7.39 -9.56
C HIS A 9 14.39 7.16 -10.74
N LEU A 10 14.62 5.91 -11.08
CA LEU A 10 15.52 5.51 -12.16
C LEU A 10 14.83 4.43 -12.99
N HIS A 11 14.59 4.72 -14.27
CA HIS A 11 14.05 3.73 -15.21
C HIS A 11 15.05 2.63 -15.51
N MET A 12 14.58 1.41 -15.74
CA MET A 12 15.40 0.21 -15.90
C MET A 12 16.44 0.30 -17.04
N ASN A 13 16.17 1.05 -18.09
CA ASN A 13 17.06 1.23 -19.25
C ASN A 13 17.70 2.62 -19.30
N SER A 14 17.59 3.44 -18.27
CA SER A 14 18.15 4.78 -18.19
C SER A 14 19.31 4.82 -17.19
N SER A 15 20.41 5.44 -17.60
CA SER A 15 21.52 5.78 -16.71
C SER A 15 21.33 7.14 -16.01
N LYS A 16 20.23 7.86 -16.31
CA LYS A 16 19.92 9.15 -15.71
C LYS A 16 18.69 9.01 -14.83
N SER A 17 18.85 9.37 -13.55
CA SER A 17 17.71 9.50 -12.63
C SER A 17 16.87 10.70 -13.04
N GLU A 18 15.56 10.54 -13.01
CA GLU A 18 14.58 11.61 -13.14
C GLU A 18 14.15 12.10 -11.74
N GLY A 19 13.61 13.31 -11.66
CA GLY A 19 13.25 13.94 -10.39
C GLY A 19 14.41 14.66 -9.70
N PRO A 20 14.28 14.98 -8.40
CA PRO A 20 15.31 15.64 -7.62
C PRO A 20 16.59 14.80 -7.59
N LYS A 21 17.76 15.44 -7.70
CA LYS A 21 19.04 14.72 -7.61
C LYS A 21 19.12 13.95 -6.30
N SER A 22 19.17 12.63 -6.38
CA SER A 22 19.29 11.73 -5.24
C SER A 22 20.50 10.81 -5.42
N SER A 23 21.18 10.53 -4.33
CA SER A 23 22.21 9.50 -4.25
C SER A 23 21.63 8.11 -3.95
N LEU A 24 20.31 7.99 -3.84
CA LEU A 24 19.63 6.73 -3.55
C LEU A 24 19.70 5.79 -4.77
N GLY A 25 20.03 4.54 -4.53
CA GLY A 25 19.94 3.49 -5.54
C GLY A 25 18.47 3.12 -5.85
N LYS A 26 18.23 2.44 -6.98
CA LYS A 26 16.91 2.02 -7.45
C LYS A 26 16.08 1.35 -6.34
N THR A 27 16.64 0.36 -5.66
CA THR A 27 15.94 -0.37 -4.59
C THR A 27 15.60 0.52 -3.39
N GLN A 28 16.48 1.47 -3.05
CA GLN A 28 16.21 2.43 -1.97
C GLN A 28 15.06 3.38 -2.34
N MET A 29 14.96 3.78 -3.60
CA MET A 29 13.85 4.59 -4.10
C MET A 29 12.55 3.82 -4.08
N MET A 30 12.55 2.55 -4.47
CA MET A 30 11.40 1.66 -4.37
C MET A 30 10.94 1.49 -2.91
N VAL A 31 11.86 1.22 -1.98
CA VAL A 31 11.56 1.14 -0.53
C VAL A 31 10.91 2.43 -0.04
N LEU A 32 11.44 3.58 -0.45
CA LEU A 32 10.88 4.88 -0.07
C LEU A 32 9.46 5.06 -0.64
N ALA A 33 9.25 4.72 -1.91
CA ALA A 33 7.95 4.85 -2.57
C ALA A 33 6.88 3.98 -1.90
N VAL A 34 7.17 2.71 -1.61
CA VAL A 34 6.27 1.80 -0.89
C VAL A 34 6.01 2.30 0.53
N THR A 35 7.03 2.77 1.24
CA THR A 35 6.85 3.32 2.59
C THR A 35 5.95 4.55 2.61
N ILE A 36 6.09 5.46 1.64
CA ILE A 36 5.23 6.64 1.51
C ILE A 36 3.80 6.23 1.17
N HIS A 37 3.63 5.19 0.35
CA HIS A 37 2.32 4.66 0.00
C HIS A 37 1.57 4.11 1.22
N ASN A 38 2.24 3.43 2.14
CA ASN A 38 1.64 2.83 3.33
C ASN A 38 1.10 3.88 4.32
N ILE A 39 1.58 5.14 4.25
CA ILE A 39 1.06 6.22 5.12
C ILE A 39 -0.45 6.45 4.92
N PRO A 40 -0.97 6.72 3.70
CA PRO A 40 -2.40 6.87 3.45
C PRO A 40 -3.23 5.63 3.79
N GLU A 41 -2.69 4.42 3.66
CA GLU A 41 -3.39 3.19 4.07
C GLU A 41 -3.57 3.13 5.58
N GLY A 42 -2.52 3.39 6.34
CA GLY A 42 -2.62 3.53 7.79
C GLY A 42 -3.58 4.66 8.21
N MET A 43 -3.57 5.80 7.49
CA MET A 43 -4.52 6.88 7.72
C MET A 43 -5.96 6.44 7.45
N ALA A 44 -6.24 5.64 6.43
CA ALA A 44 -7.57 5.09 6.16
C ALA A 44 -8.09 4.24 7.32
N VAL A 45 -7.25 3.35 7.87
CA VAL A 45 -7.56 2.60 9.10
C VAL A 45 -7.88 3.57 10.25
N GLY A 46 -7.03 4.57 10.44
CA GLY A 46 -7.20 5.57 11.50
C GLY A 46 -8.51 6.33 11.41
N VAL A 47 -8.97 6.69 10.19
CA VAL A 47 -10.28 7.35 9.98
C VAL A 47 -11.43 6.47 10.41
N VAL A 48 -11.40 5.17 10.08
CA VAL A 48 -12.46 4.23 10.43
C VAL A 48 -12.52 4.06 11.96
N TYR A 49 -11.38 3.91 12.63
CA TYR A 49 -11.34 3.86 14.10
C TYR A 49 -11.78 5.19 14.74
N ALA A 50 -11.37 6.33 14.19
CA ALA A 50 -11.81 7.63 14.67
C ALA A 50 -13.33 7.77 14.54
N GLY A 51 -13.91 7.36 13.42
CA GLY A 51 -15.36 7.35 13.20
C GLY A 51 -16.10 6.48 14.21
N TYR A 52 -15.59 5.27 14.48
CA TYR A 52 -16.14 4.39 15.52
C TYR A 52 -16.08 5.04 16.91
N LEU A 53 -14.95 5.59 17.31
CA LEU A 53 -14.75 6.23 18.61
C LEU A 53 -15.61 7.49 18.78
N LEU A 54 -15.93 8.19 17.70
CA LEU A 54 -16.82 9.36 17.70
C LEU A 54 -18.31 8.98 17.65
N GLY A 55 -18.63 7.70 17.67
CA GLY A 55 -20.01 7.21 17.75
C GLY A 55 -20.76 7.25 16.41
N ASN A 56 -20.06 7.20 15.27
CA ASN A 56 -20.70 7.07 13.98
C ASN A 56 -21.44 5.71 13.90
N SER A 57 -22.77 5.75 13.81
CA SER A 57 -23.61 4.55 13.82
C SER A 57 -23.44 3.63 12.62
N GLN A 58 -22.81 4.10 11.55
CA GLN A 58 -22.52 3.30 10.37
C GLN A 58 -21.21 2.53 10.48
N ILE A 59 -20.36 2.85 11.46
CA ILE A 59 -19.06 2.23 11.64
C ILE A 59 -19.09 1.34 12.87
N THR A 60 -18.91 0.04 12.66
CA THR A 60 -18.83 -0.95 13.74
C THR A 60 -17.38 -1.29 14.08
N LEU A 61 -17.11 -1.73 15.31
CA LEU A 61 -15.80 -2.23 15.69
C LEU A 61 -15.38 -3.42 14.82
N MET A 62 -16.31 -4.31 14.49
CA MET A 62 -16.02 -5.47 13.63
C MET A 62 -15.64 -5.03 12.22
N GLY A 63 -16.28 -3.98 11.68
CA GLY A 63 -15.90 -3.40 10.39
C GLY A 63 -14.49 -2.79 10.43
N ALA A 64 -14.15 -2.05 11.49
CA ALA A 64 -12.82 -1.50 11.67
C ALA A 64 -11.75 -2.61 11.79
N LEU A 65 -12.02 -3.67 12.54
CA LEU A 65 -11.14 -4.83 12.67
C LEU A 65 -10.97 -5.58 11.33
N ALA A 66 -12.06 -5.79 10.58
CA ALA A 66 -12.01 -6.47 9.28
C ALA A 66 -11.12 -5.70 8.29
N LEU A 67 -11.27 -4.37 8.22
CA LEU A 67 -10.38 -3.51 7.41
C LEU A 67 -8.93 -3.64 7.85
N SER A 68 -8.66 -3.55 9.15
CA SER A 68 -7.29 -3.67 9.67
C SER A 68 -6.65 -5.03 9.36
N ILE A 69 -7.42 -6.12 9.47
CA ILE A 69 -6.94 -7.46 9.14
C ILE A 69 -6.69 -7.58 7.63
N GLY A 70 -7.57 -7.01 6.80
CA GLY A 70 -7.40 -6.98 5.34
C GLY A 70 -6.08 -6.31 4.95
N ILE A 71 -5.82 -5.13 5.48
CA ILE A 71 -4.58 -4.37 5.26
C ILE A 71 -3.36 -5.13 5.83
N ALA A 72 -3.46 -5.72 7.01
CA ALA A 72 -2.38 -6.52 7.57
C ALA A 72 -2.02 -7.74 6.69
N ILE A 73 -3.01 -8.39 6.04
CA ILE A 73 -2.76 -9.47 5.09
C ILE A 73 -2.08 -8.95 3.82
N GLN A 74 -2.48 -7.79 3.32
CA GLN A 74 -1.90 -7.12 2.15
C GLN A 74 -0.44 -6.71 2.40
N ASN A 75 -0.10 -6.29 3.60
CA ASN A 75 1.26 -5.92 3.99
C ASN A 75 2.29 -7.05 3.89
N PHE A 76 1.85 -8.30 3.94
CA PHE A 76 2.79 -9.41 3.79
C PHE A 76 3.43 -9.46 2.38
N PRO A 77 2.68 -9.48 1.27
CA PRO A 77 3.28 -9.36 -0.06
C PRO A 77 4.02 -8.04 -0.29
N GLU A 78 3.57 -6.93 0.26
CA GLU A 78 4.27 -5.64 0.15
C GLU A 78 5.63 -5.65 0.84
N GLY A 79 5.73 -6.23 2.03
CA GLY A 79 7.00 -6.46 2.69
C GLY A 79 7.94 -7.37 1.89
N ALA A 80 7.39 -8.34 1.15
CA ALA A 80 8.17 -9.20 0.25
C ALA A 80 8.71 -8.45 -0.96
N ILE A 81 7.95 -7.51 -1.55
CA ILE A 81 8.40 -6.63 -2.64
C ILE A 81 9.64 -5.82 -2.23
N ILE A 82 9.77 -5.45 -0.96
CA ILE A 82 10.94 -4.75 -0.42
C ILE A 82 12.07 -5.73 -0.08
N SER A 83 11.75 -6.79 0.65
CA SER A 83 12.78 -7.67 1.22
C SER A 83 13.47 -8.56 0.17
N MET A 84 12.75 -9.01 -0.85
CA MET A 84 13.32 -9.89 -1.87
C MET A 84 14.38 -9.20 -2.75
N PRO A 85 14.15 -8.02 -3.33
CA PRO A 85 15.18 -7.31 -4.09
C PRO A 85 16.39 -6.90 -3.24
N LEU A 86 16.18 -6.46 -2.00
CA LEU A 86 17.29 -6.15 -1.09
C LEU A 86 18.16 -7.39 -0.82
N HIS A 87 17.55 -8.55 -0.63
CA HIS A 87 18.30 -9.79 -0.46
C HIS A 87 19.03 -10.19 -1.74
N ALA A 88 18.40 -10.05 -2.91
CA ALA A 88 19.02 -10.33 -4.20
C ALA A 88 20.24 -9.44 -4.47
N GLN A 89 20.29 -8.23 -3.93
CA GLN A 89 21.44 -7.32 -4.01
C GLN A 89 22.53 -7.60 -2.97
N GLY A 90 22.41 -8.69 -2.20
CA GLY A 90 23.43 -9.14 -1.25
C GLY A 90 23.19 -8.75 0.21
N GLU A 91 22.07 -8.10 0.53
CA GLU A 91 21.74 -7.85 1.95
C GLU A 91 21.44 -9.17 2.69
N LYS A 92 21.81 -9.22 3.96
CA LYS A 92 21.52 -10.36 4.81
C LYS A 92 20.00 -10.55 4.94
N LYS A 93 19.52 -11.80 4.88
CA LYS A 93 18.08 -12.15 4.96
C LYS A 93 17.35 -11.45 6.10
N GLY A 94 17.92 -11.46 7.30
CA GLY A 94 17.31 -10.81 8.47
C GLY A 94 17.20 -9.30 8.33
N LYS A 95 18.22 -8.64 7.73
CA LYS A 95 18.21 -7.20 7.51
C LYS A 95 17.21 -6.82 6.41
N ALA A 96 17.17 -7.57 5.33
CA ALA A 96 16.21 -7.37 4.24
C ALA A 96 14.76 -7.56 4.75
N CYS A 97 14.49 -8.60 5.51
CA CYS A 97 13.20 -8.84 6.16
C CYS A 97 12.81 -7.69 7.10
N TRP A 98 13.77 -7.18 7.88
CA TRP A 98 13.54 -6.07 8.80
C TRP A 98 13.13 -4.79 8.08
N TYR A 99 13.72 -4.49 6.92
CA TYR A 99 13.29 -3.35 6.09
C TYR A 99 11.86 -3.51 5.58
N GLY A 100 11.46 -4.72 5.16
CA GLY A 100 10.07 -5.00 4.79
C GLY A 100 9.10 -4.79 5.96
N ILE A 101 9.47 -5.23 7.18
CA ILE A 101 8.65 -5.00 8.39
C ILE A 101 8.55 -3.52 8.73
N LEU A 102 9.65 -2.79 8.64
CA LEU A 102 9.67 -1.35 8.95
C LEU A 102 8.83 -0.53 7.98
N SER A 103 8.76 -0.91 6.70
CA SER A 103 7.90 -0.21 5.75
C SER A 103 6.42 -0.31 6.11
N GLY A 104 5.96 -1.48 6.59
CA GLY A 104 4.60 -1.67 7.07
C GLY A 104 4.33 -1.04 8.45
N ALA A 105 5.37 -0.90 9.30
CA ALA A 105 5.24 -0.29 10.62
C ALA A 105 4.82 1.19 10.58
N VAL A 106 4.93 1.83 9.43
CA VAL A 106 4.45 3.21 9.22
C VAL A 106 2.93 3.31 9.33
N GLU A 107 2.19 2.25 8.96
CA GLU A 107 0.73 2.25 8.97
C GLU A 107 0.11 2.40 10.37
N PRO A 108 0.46 1.58 11.38
CA PRO A 108 -0.09 1.77 12.71
C PRO A 108 0.29 3.13 13.31
N VAL A 109 1.45 3.68 12.94
CA VAL A 109 1.85 5.03 13.34
C VAL A 109 0.94 6.07 12.68
N ALA A 110 0.74 5.98 11.37
CA ALA A 110 -0.15 6.87 10.61
C ALA A 110 -1.60 6.75 11.11
N ALA A 111 -2.08 5.54 11.42
CA ALA A 111 -3.40 5.32 12.01
C ALA A 111 -3.54 6.03 13.35
N ALA A 112 -2.57 5.89 14.26
CA ALA A 112 -2.59 6.56 15.55
C ALA A 112 -2.61 8.09 15.41
N PHE A 113 -1.77 8.66 14.54
CA PHE A 113 -1.80 10.09 14.24
C PHE A 113 -3.14 10.54 13.67
N THR A 114 -3.75 9.74 12.79
CA THR A 114 -5.05 10.06 12.19
C THR A 114 -6.15 10.06 13.24
N ILE A 115 -6.17 9.12 14.18
CA ILE A 115 -7.13 9.11 15.29
C ILE A 115 -6.99 10.40 16.10
N LEU A 116 -5.77 10.79 16.45
CA LEU A 116 -5.49 11.98 17.25
C LEU A 116 -5.88 13.29 16.53
N LEU A 117 -5.67 13.35 15.23
CA LEU A 117 -5.85 14.53 14.38
C LEU A 117 -7.07 14.42 13.46
N SER A 118 -8.03 13.54 13.78
CA SER A 118 -9.15 13.19 12.91
C SER A 118 -9.95 14.39 12.40
N LYS A 119 -10.13 15.44 13.21
CA LYS A 119 -10.84 16.66 12.82
C LYS A 119 -10.22 17.37 11.60
N PHE A 120 -8.91 17.27 11.43
CA PHE A 120 -8.18 17.88 10.32
C PHE A 120 -8.01 16.93 9.14
N ILE A 121 -7.80 15.65 9.42
CA ILE A 121 -7.45 14.62 8.43
C ILE A 121 -8.69 14.12 7.68
N VAL A 122 -9.82 13.91 8.37
CA VAL A 122 -11.04 13.35 7.76
C VAL A 122 -11.50 14.14 6.53
N PRO A 123 -11.55 15.49 6.54
CA PRO A 123 -11.94 16.25 5.33
C PRO A 123 -10.96 16.10 4.16
N ALA A 124 -9.69 15.82 4.43
CA ALA A 124 -8.65 15.66 3.42
C ALA A 124 -8.54 14.23 2.87
N MET A 125 -9.19 13.25 3.52
CA MET A 125 -9.08 11.83 3.18
C MET A 125 -9.33 11.48 1.70
N PRO A 126 -10.38 12.01 1.02
CA PRO A 126 -10.59 11.69 -0.39
C PRO A 126 -9.38 12.04 -1.26
N TYR A 127 -8.73 13.16 -0.97
CA TYR A 127 -7.53 13.61 -1.70
C TYR A 127 -6.32 12.74 -1.38
N LEU A 128 -6.13 12.39 -0.10
CA LEU A 128 -5.02 11.54 0.34
C LEU A 128 -5.12 10.12 -0.23
N LEU A 129 -6.31 9.53 -0.19
CA LEU A 129 -6.55 8.21 -0.78
C LEU A 129 -6.40 8.22 -2.31
N SER A 130 -6.89 9.27 -2.99
CA SER A 130 -6.70 9.42 -4.44
C SER A 130 -5.22 9.57 -4.81
N PHE A 131 -4.46 10.30 -4.01
CA PHE A 131 -3.02 10.44 -4.19
C PHE A 131 -2.31 9.10 -3.98
N ALA A 132 -2.64 8.35 -2.93
CA ALA A 132 -2.10 7.04 -2.65
C ALA A 132 -2.38 6.05 -3.79
N ALA A 133 -3.62 5.98 -4.27
CA ALA A 133 -4.00 5.14 -5.39
C ALA A 133 -3.21 5.49 -6.66
N GLY A 134 -3.04 6.79 -6.96
CA GLY A 134 -2.23 7.24 -8.08
C GLY A 134 -0.75 6.89 -7.94
N ALA A 135 -0.18 7.02 -6.74
CA ALA A 135 1.20 6.64 -6.45
C ALA A 135 1.42 5.13 -6.61
N MET A 136 0.46 4.30 -6.16
CA MET A 136 0.52 2.85 -6.32
C MET A 136 0.50 2.44 -7.80
N ILE A 137 -0.43 2.98 -8.58
CA ILE A 137 -0.50 2.71 -10.03
C ILE A 137 0.82 3.12 -10.71
N TYR A 138 1.38 4.25 -10.32
CA TYR A 138 2.66 4.71 -10.83
C TYR A 138 3.78 3.69 -10.57
N VAL A 139 3.95 3.22 -9.32
CA VAL A 139 4.97 2.21 -8.96
C VAL A 139 4.75 0.90 -9.71
N VAL A 140 3.50 0.46 -9.86
CA VAL A 140 3.19 -0.76 -10.63
C VAL A 140 3.63 -0.63 -12.09
N ILE A 141 3.34 0.49 -12.74
CA ILE A 141 3.63 0.68 -14.17
C ILE A 141 5.14 0.90 -14.39
N GLU A 142 5.78 1.73 -13.58
CA GLU A 142 7.16 2.15 -13.80
C GLU A 142 8.20 1.18 -13.24
N GLU A 143 7.87 0.43 -12.21
CA GLU A 143 8.81 -0.46 -11.53
C GLU A 143 8.44 -1.94 -11.69
N LEU A 144 7.22 -2.34 -11.29
CA LEU A 144 6.89 -3.75 -11.18
C LEU A 144 6.61 -4.41 -12.53
N ILE A 145 5.90 -3.76 -13.45
CA ILE A 145 5.60 -4.33 -14.76
C ILE A 145 6.87 -4.50 -15.60
N PRO A 146 7.79 -3.54 -15.70
CA PRO A 146 9.06 -3.74 -16.37
C PRO A 146 9.89 -4.87 -15.77
N GLU A 147 10.01 -4.93 -14.43
CA GLU A 147 10.78 -5.98 -13.74
C GLU A 147 10.18 -7.37 -13.98
N MET A 148 8.86 -7.49 -13.97
CA MET A 148 8.14 -8.72 -14.28
C MET A 148 8.36 -9.19 -15.73
N SER A 149 8.57 -8.26 -16.65
CA SER A 149 8.73 -8.51 -18.07
C SER A 149 10.18 -8.85 -18.48
N GLU A 150 11.14 -8.73 -17.56
CA GLU A 150 12.55 -9.07 -17.82
C GLU A 150 12.78 -10.58 -17.90
N GLY A 151 13.63 -10.98 -18.85
CA GLY A 151 14.12 -12.35 -18.99
C GLY A 151 13.36 -13.23 -19.98
N LYS A 152 13.84 -14.49 -20.13
CA LYS A 152 13.31 -15.45 -21.10
C LYS A 152 11.93 -16.05 -20.74
N HIS A 153 11.39 -15.75 -19.55
CA HIS A 153 10.15 -16.33 -19.02
C HIS A 153 9.12 -15.24 -18.66
N SER A 154 8.98 -14.22 -19.51
CA SER A 154 8.01 -13.14 -19.32
C SER A 154 6.56 -13.61 -19.07
N ASN A 155 6.16 -14.75 -19.62
CA ASN A 155 4.82 -15.32 -19.44
C ASN A 155 4.54 -15.72 -17.97
N ILE A 156 5.55 -16.18 -17.22
CA ILE A 156 5.38 -16.58 -15.82
C ILE A 156 5.05 -15.36 -14.96
N GLY A 157 5.75 -14.26 -15.17
CA GLY A 157 5.48 -12.99 -14.48
C GLY A 157 4.07 -12.48 -14.76
N THR A 158 3.65 -12.48 -16.03
CA THR A 158 2.31 -12.05 -16.43
C THR A 158 1.21 -12.94 -15.83
N ILE A 159 1.41 -14.25 -15.82
CA ILE A 159 0.45 -15.20 -15.21
C ILE A 159 0.40 -15.00 -13.69
N ALA A 160 1.55 -14.87 -13.03
CA ALA A 160 1.62 -14.64 -11.61
C ALA A 160 0.93 -13.31 -11.20
N PHE A 161 1.14 -12.24 -11.99
CA PHE A 161 0.45 -10.97 -11.81
C PHE A 161 -1.07 -11.13 -11.93
N ALA A 162 -1.56 -11.76 -13.00
CA ALA A 162 -3.00 -11.96 -13.23
C ALA A 162 -3.64 -12.79 -12.11
N VAL A 163 -2.98 -13.85 -11.65
CA VAL A 163 -3.44 -14.69 -10.54
C VAL A 163 -3.45 -13.89 -9.23
N GLY A 164 -2.38 -13.20 -8.91
CA GLY A 164 -2.27 -12.36 -7.71
C GLY A 164 -3.33 -11.26 -7.68
N PHE A 165 -3.50 -10.54 -8.80
CA PHE A 165 -4.54 -9.53 -8.95
C PHE A 165 -5.95 -10.11 -8.74
N SER A 166 -6.24 -11.28 -9.33
CA SER A 166 -7.53 -11.94 -9.18
C SER A 166 -7.80 -12.37 -7.75
N ILE A 167 -6.78 -12.87 -7.04
CA ILE A 167 -6.89 -13.22 -5.62
C ILE A 167 -7.17 -11.97 -4.79
N MET A 168 -6.40 -10.91 -4.98
CA MET A 168 -6.58 -9.66 -4.22
C MET A 168 -7.96 -9.05 -4.48
N MET A 169 -8.40 -8.96 -5.73
CA MET A 169 -9.75 -8.49 -6.08
C MET A 169 -10.85 -9.34 -5.43
N THR A 170 -10.67 -10.65 -5.38
CA THR A 170 -11.63 -11.56 -4.73
C THR A 170 -11.68 -11.31 -3.23
N LEU A 171 -10.52 -11.16 -2.58
CA LEU A 171 -10.44 -10.86 -1.15
C LEU A 171 -11.08 -9.50 -0.83
N ASP A 172 -10.80 -8.48 -1.62
CA ASP A 172 -11.36 -7.14 -1.45
C ASP A 172 -12.89 -7.15 -1.56
N VAL A 173 -13.44 -7.80 -2.58
CA VAL A 173 -14.89 -7.95 -2.76
C VAL A 173 -15.52 -8.77 -1.63
N VAL A 174 -14.92 -9.89 -1.22
CA VAL A 174 -15.44 -10.74 -0.14
C VAL A 174 -15.42 -10.01 1.20
N LEU A 175 -14.33 -9.35 1.52
CA LEU A 175 -14.21 -8.57 2.76
C LEU A 175 -15.08 -7.30 2.70
N GLY A 176 -15.12 -6.60 1.56
CA GLY A 176 -15.98 -5.43 1.35
C GLY A 176 -17.46 -5.78 1.42
N LEU A 177 -17.89 -6.87 0.83
CA LEU A 177 -19.28 -7.37 0.95
C LEU A 177 -19.63 -7.77 2.38
N SER A 178 -18.67 -8.32 3.14
CA SER A 178 -18.85 -8.60 4.57
C SER A 178 -19.12 -7.33 5.36
N LEU A 179 -18.44 -6.23 5.04
CA LEU A 179 -18.67 -4.93 5.68
C LEU A 179 -20.04 -4.34 5.34
N ILE A 180 -20.49 -4.46 4.10
CA ILE A 180 -21.82 -4.01 3.66
C ILE A 180 -22.93 -4.82 4.35
N HIS A 181 -22.77 -6.12 4.49
CA HIS A 181 -23.77 -6.98 5.18
C HIS A 181 -23.84 -6.72 6.69
N ILE A 182 -22.75 -6.30 7.32
CA ILE A 182 -22.70 -5.94 8.74
C ILE A 182 -23.33 -4.55 8.97
N SER A 183 -23.30 -3.68 7.96
CA SER A 183 -23.81 -2.31 8.06
C SER A 183 -25.28 -2.14 7.65
N GLU A 184 -25.91 -3.13 6.99
CA GLU A 184 -27.37 -3.11 6.74
C GLU A 184 -28.11 -3.71 7.94
N PRO A 185 -28.75 -2.90 8.79
CA PRO A 185 -29.77 -3.42 9.71
C PRO A 185 -30.90 -3.98 8.85
N THR A 186 -31.20 -5.25 9.05
CA THR A 186 -32.36 -5.93 8.46
C THR A 186 -33.56 -4.99 8.44
N ARG A 187 -33.83 -4.35 7.32
CA ARG A 187 -35.15 -3.81 6.98
C ARG A 187 -36.08 -5.00 6.82
N ARG A 188 -36.58 -5.52 7.94
CA ARG A 188 -37.81 -6.30 7.96
C ARG A 188 -38.93 -5.35 8.30
N SER A 189 -39.74 -5.10 7.26
CA SER A 189 -41.09 -4.55 7.30
C SER A 189 -41.94 -5.22 8.36
#